data_aded37759865f25b8b573eb837592e02
#
_entry.id   aded37759865f25b8b573eb837592e02
#
_cell.length_a   1.000
_cell.length_b   1.000
_cell.length_c   1.000
_cell.angle_alpha   90.00
_cell.angle_beta   90.00
_cell.angle_gamma   90.00
#
_symmetry.space_group_name_H-M   'P 1'
#
loop_
_entity.id
_entity.type
_entity.pdbx_description
1 polymer ?
#
loop_
_entity_poly.entity_id
_entity_poly.type
_entity_poly.pdbx_seq_one_letter_code
_entity_poly.pdbx_strand_id
1 'polypeptide(L)'
;MRPQYSPWGEIQHCEELCPGVYQVSTSGRGGVMARLGRASKLFSKAARAYSFVEGGYLCFEENCDSPVAIRELMDRGLYKAPVNQYYGPGEYEAAIDSSIQLYQPEYWAYRERKLRLLARNQLSLFHREPER
;
A
#
# COMPACT_ATOMS: atom_id res chain seq x y z
N MET A 1 4.33 2.42 -18.24
CA MET A 1 5.67 2.95 -18.43
C MET A 1 6.38 3.11 -17.11
N ARG A 2 7.58 2.59 -17.01
CA ARG A 2 8.32 2.63 -15.75
C ARG A 2 8.91 3.99 -15.51
N PRO A 3 9.09 4.40 -14.25
CA PRO A 3 9.78 5.66 -13.96
C PRO A 3 11.24 5.56 -14.40
N GLN A 4 11.76 6.66 -14.93
CA GLN A 4 13.15 6.72 -15.36
C GLN A 4 14.02 7.34 -14.28
N TYR A 5 13.43 8.07 -13.36
CA TYR A 5 14.16 8.75 -12.30
C TYR A 5 13.43 8.51 -10.99
N SER A 6 14.13 8.57 -9.89
CA SER A 6 13.53 8.44 -8.57
C SER A 6 14.07 9.52 -7.65
N PRO A 7 13.30 9.89 -6.61
CA PRO A 7 13.80 10.86 -5.64
C PRO A 7 14.93 10.30 -4.77
N TRP A 8 15.20 8.99 -4.86
CA TRP A 8 16.20 8.35 -4.01
C TRP A 8 17.51 8.07 -4.73
N GLY A 9 17.59 8.39 -6.00
CA GLY A 9 18.81 8.20 -6.78
C GLY A 9 18.55 7.38 -8.03
N GLU A 10 19.64 6.90 -8.64
CA GLU A 10 19.54 6.14 -9.87
C GLU A 10 18.88 4.81 -9.60
N ILE A 11 17.87 4.49 -10.41
CA ILE A 11 17.09 3.28 -10.24
C ILE A 11 17.92 2.07 -10.65
N GLN A 12 18.09 1.12 -9.75
CA GLN A 12 18.79 -0.14 -10.03
C GLN A 12 17.81 -1.27 -10.24
N HIS A 13 16.70 -1.26 -9.54
CA HIS A 13 15.65 -2.27 -9.73
C HIS A 13 14.29 -1.59 -9.73
N CYS A 14 13.38 -2.08 -10.56
CA CYS A 14 12.04 -1.54 -10.64
C CYS A 14 11.08 -2.69 -10.93
N GLU A 15 10.16 -2.92 -10.00
CA GLU A 15 9.18 -3.97 -10.14
C GLU A 15 7.79 -3.34 -10.20
N GLU A 16 7.00 -3.70 -11.21
CA GLU A 16 5.63 -3.20 -11.29
C GLU A 16 4.77 -4.02 -10.33
N LEU A 17 4.17 -3.37 -9.36
CA LEU A 17 3.31 -4.04 -8.39
C LEU A 17 1.89 -4.22 -8.97
N CYS A 18 1.41 -3.21 -9.66
CA CYS A 18 0.18 -3.26 -10.44
C CYS A 18 0.28 -2.13 -11.45
N PRO A 19 -0.60 -2.04 -12.44
CA PRO A 19 -0.45 -1.01 -13.48
C PRO A 19 -0.34 0.39 -12.90
N GLY A 20 0.77 1.06 -13.19
CA GLY A 20 1.03 2.41 -12.75
C GLY A 20 1.68 2.54 -11.40
N VAL A 21 1.97 1.44 -10.70
CA VAL A 21 2.59 1.46 -9.38
C VAL A 21 3.84 0.58 -9.39
N TYR A 22 4.96 1.15 -8.96
CA TYR A 22 6.25 0.49 -9.06
C TYR A 22 6.99 0.52 -7.74
N GLN A 23 7.65 -0.60 -7.42
CA GLN A 23 8.57 -0.62 -6.30
C GLN A 23 9.96 -0.41 -6.87
N VAL A 24 10.66 0.60 -6.38
CA VAL A 24 11.92 1.06 -6.93
C VAL A 24 12.99 0.95 -5.87
N SER A 25 14.16 0.47 -6.25
CA SER A 25 15.31 0.50 -5.35
C SER A 25 16.51 1.10 -6.04
N THR A 26 17.34 1.74 -5.24
CA THR A 26 18.58 2.37 -5.67
C THR A 26 19.72 1.79 -4.81
N SER A 27 20.91 2.34 -4.91
CA SER A 27 22.03 1.81 -4.13
C SER A 27 21.85 2.01 -2.63
N GLY A 28 21.10 3.00 -2.21
CA GLY A 28 20.96 3.29 -0.78
C GLY A 28 19.54 3.32 -0.25
N ARG A 29 18.56 3.60 -1.11
CA ARG A 29 17.18 3.76 -0.66
C ARG A 29 16.22 3.28 -1.73
N GLY A 30 14.96 3.39 -1.45
CA GLY A 30 13.93 3.05 -2.41
C GLY A 30 12.56 3.40 -1.88
N GLY A 31 11.55 2.89 -2.55
CA GLY A 31 10.17 3.13 -2.16
C GLY A 31 9.20 2.74 -3.25
N VAL A 32 7.96 3.19 -3.08
CA VAL A 32 6.89 2.94 -4.04
C VAL A 32 6.62 4.23 -4.79
N MET A 33 6.52 4.16 -6.10
CA MET A 33 6.19 5.27 -6.96
C MET A 33 4.92 4.95 -7.73
N ALA A 34 3.89 5.76 -7.56
CA ALA A 34 2.61 5.56 -8.24
C ALA A 34 2.35 6.76 -9.14
N ARG A 35 1.93 6.51 -10.39
CA ARG A 35 1.63 7.59 -11.30
C ARG A 35 0.51 8.44 -10.75
N LEU A 36 0.66 9.76 -10.85
CA LEU A 36 -0.35 10.66 -10.28
C LEU A 36 -1.74 10.41 -10.85
N GLY A 37 -1.84 10.09 -12.11
CA GLY A 37 -3.15 9.84 -12.72
C GLY A 37 -3.89 8.65 -12.12
N ARG A 38 -3.18 7.74 -11.45
CA ARG A 38 -3.81 6.58 -10.82
C ARG A 38 -3.84 6.68 -9.31
N ALA A 39 -2.97 7.49 -8.73
CA ALA A 39 -2.78 7.48 -7.28
C ALA A 39 -4.05 7.79 -6.50
N SER A 40 -4.85 8.75 -6.95
CA SER A 40 -6.06 9.11 -6.24
C SER A 40 -7.12 8.02 -6.29
N LYS A 41 -7.04 7.12 -7.28
CA LYS A 41 -7.99 6.02 -7.40
C LYS A 41 -7.52 4.79 -6.62
N LEU A 42 -6.21 4.65 -6.44
CA LEU A 42 -5.64 3.47 -5.82
C LEU A 42 -5.41 3.63 -4.32
N PHE A 43 -5.20 4.86 -3.86
CA PHE A 43 -4.83 5.08 -2.47
C PHE A 43 -5.83 6.00 -1.78
N SER A 44 -6.16 5.67 -0.54
CA SER A 44 -7.03 6.50 0.28
C SER A 44 -6.35 7.83 0.60
N LYS A 45 -7.12 8.81 1.01
CA LYS A 45 -6.58 10.08 1.44
C LYS A 45 -5.63 9.87 2.64
N ALA A 46 -5.98 8.94 3.54
CA ALA A 46 -5.15 8.63 4.69
C ALA A 46 -3.79 8.10 4.27
N ALA A 47 -3.74 7.20 3.28
CA ALA A 47 -2.46 6.68 2.78
C ALA A 47 -1.66 7.77 2.08
N ARG A 48 -2.33 8.59 1.26
CA ARG A 48 -1.64 9.63 0.51
C ARG A 48 -1.01 10.69 1.41
N ALA A 49 -1.48 10.81 2.65
CA ALA A 49 -0.88 11.74 3.60
C ALA A 49 0.56 11.39 3.95
N TYR A 50 0.98 10.15 3.71
CA TYR A 50 2.35 9.71 3.99
C TYR A 50 3.23 9.74 2.74
N SER A 51 2.78 10.39 1.68
CA SER A 51 3.50 10.41 0.42
C SER A 51 3.96 11.83 0.09
N PHE A 52 4.79 11.92 -0.93
CA PHE A 52 5.15 13.21 -1.52
C PHE A 52 5.13 13.06 -3.04
N VAL A 53 5.05 14.18 -3.73
CA VAL A 53 4.95 14.18 -5.18
C VAL A 53 6.29 14.58 -5.79
N GLU A 54 6.75 13.81 -6.76
CA GLU A 54 7.93 14.17 -7.50
C GLU A 54 7.89 13.55 -8.89
N GLY A 55 8.16 14.37 -9.89
CA GLY A 55 8.31 13.90 -11.26
C GLY A 55 7.09 13.18 -11.84
N GLY A 56 5.90 13.60 -11.47
CA GLY A 56 4.69 12.96 -11.99
C GLY A 56 4.26 11.72 -11.22
N TYR A 57 4.90 11.45 -10.08
CA TYR A 57 4.61 10.29 -9.27
C TYR A 57 4.31 10.67 -7.84
N LEU A 58 3.45 9.88 -7.20
CA LEU A 58 3.24 9.93 -5.77
C LEU A 58 4.22 8.92 -5.17
N CYS A 59 5.06 9.37 -4.26
CA CYS A 59 6.18 8.57 -3.75
C CYS A 59 6.04 8.26 -2.27
N PHE A 60 6.28 6.98 -1.92
CA PHE A 60 6.24 6.53 -0.53
C PHE A 60 7.61 5.96 -0.20
N GLU A 61 8.27 6.53 0.79
CA GLU A 61 9.61 6.10 1.14
C GLU A 61 9.63 4.73 1.78
N GLU A 62 10.68 3.96 1.48
CA GLU A 62 10.70 2.53 1.77
C GLU A 62 10.62 2.17 3.24
N ASN A 63 11.28 2.93 4.10
CA ASN A 63 11.44 2.49 5.48
C ASN A 63 10.18 2.59 6.33
N CYS A 64 9.36 3.59 6.09
CA CYS A 64 8.18 3.77 6.95
C CYS A 64 6.88 3.99 6.19
N ASP A 65 6.95 4.51 4.96
CA ASP A 65 5.74 4.91 4.25
C ASP A 65 5.30 3.92 3.18
N SER A 66 6.24 3.23 2.53
CA SER A 66 5.84 2.29 1.49
C SER A 66 5.03 1.11 2.02
N PRO A 67 5.21 0.63 3.27
CA PRO A 67 4.29 -0.38 3.78
C PRO A 67 2.83 0.04 3.75
N VAL A 68 2.53 1.33 3.95
CA VAL A 68 1.16 1.84 3.87
C VAL A 68 0.63 1.65 2.44
N ALA A 69 1.43 2.01 1.44
CA ALA A 69 1.03 1.86 0.04
C ALA A 69 0.80 0.39 -0.30
N ILE A 70 1.72 -0.47 0.11
CA ILE A 70 1.63 -1.90 -0.18
C ILE A 70 0.41 -2.50 0.51
N ARG A 71 0.13 -2.09 1.75
CA ARG A 71 -1.05 -2.58 2.48
C ARG A 71 -2.34 -2.23 1.73
N GLU A 72 -2.42 -1.02 1.21
CA GLU A 72 -3.63 -0.63 0.48
C GLU A 72 -3.78 -1.39 -0.84
N LEU A 73 -2.69 -1.66 -1.52
CA LEU A 73 -2.76 -2.47 -2.74
C LEU A 73 -3.21 -3.89 -2.41
N MET A 74 -2.72 -4.46 -1.32
CA MET A 74 -3.15 -5.81 -0.90
C MET A 74 -4.61 -5.81 -0.48
N ASP A 75 -5.05 -4.79 0.26
CA ASP A 75 -6.44 -4.70 0.68
C ASP A 75 -7.39 -4.60 -0.51
N ARG A 76 -6.94 -4.01 -1.61
CA ARG A 76 -7.76 -3.88 -2.81
C ARG A 76 -7.62 -5.07 -3.75
N GLY A 77 -6.79 -6.04 -3.40
CA GLY A 77 -6.56 -7.19 -4.25
C GLY A 77 -5.72 -6.89 -5.48
N LEU A 78 -4.99 -5.77 -5.48
CA LEU A 78 -4.18 -5.37 -6.61
C LEU A 78 -2.74 -5.87 -6.53
N TYR A 79 -2.32 -6.32 -5.38
CA TYR A 79 -0.99 -6.87 -5.19
C TYR A 79 -1.11 -8.06 -4.25
N LYS A 80 -0.47 -9.15 -4.62
CA LYS A 80 -0.50 -10.37 -3.82
C LYS A 80 0.82 -10.50 -3.08
N ALA A 81 0.74 -10.73 -1.78
CA ALA A 81 1.94 -10.89 -0.96
C ALA A 81 2.78 -12.05 -1.48
N PRO A 82 4.09 -11.85 -1.65
CA PRO A 82 4.94 -12.90 -2.17
C PRO A 82 5.12 -14.04 -1.17
N VAL A 83 5.26 -15.26 -1.72
CA VAL A 83 5.66 -16.42 -0.97
C VAL A 83 6.89 -16.97 -1.69
N ASN A 84 8.02 -17.01 -1.01
CA ASN A 84 9.28 -17.41 -1.64
C ASN A 84 10.24 -17.90 -0.57
N GLN A 85 11.53 -17.97 -0.91
CA GLN A 85 12.53 -18.48 0.04
C GLN A 85 12.72 -17.55 1.25
N TYR A 86 12.30 -16.29 1.15
CA TYR A 86 12.46 -15.33 2.23
C TYR A 86 11.19 -15.19 3.06
N TYR A 87 10.04 -15.47 2.48
CA TYR A 87 8.75 -15.29 3.15
C TYR A 87 7.90 -16.52 2.96
N GLY A 88 7.54 -17.18 4.04
CA GLY A 88 6.52 -18.23 4.01
C GLY A 88 5.13 -17.65 3.89
N PRO A 89 4.10 -18.49 3.81
CA PRO A 89 2.73 -18.02 3.67
C PRO A 89 2.34 -17.07 4.81
N GLY A 90 1.87 -15.88 4.45
CA GLY A 90 1.43 -14.88 5.41
C GLY A 90 2.54 -14.05 6.06
N GLU A 91 3.81 -14.42 5.85
CA GLU A 91 4.91 -13.74 6.52
C GLU A 91 5.16 -12.34 5.98
N TYR A 92 5.05 -12.16 4.68
CA TYR A 92 5.25 -10.84 4.08
C TYR A 92 4.18 -9.88 4.59
N GLU A 93 2.93 -10.31 4.58
CA GLU A 93 1.82 -9.48 5.02
C GLU A 93 1.98 -9.13 6.51
N ALA A 94 2.39 -10.09 7.32
CA ALA A 94 2.62 -9.85 8.75
C ALA A 94 3.75 -8.85 8.96
N ALA A 95 4.80 -8.91 8.15
CA ALA A 95 5.90 -7.96 8.24
C ALA A 95 5.45 -6.54 7.88
N ILE A 96 4.63 -6.42 6.83
CA ILE A 96 4.06 -5.13 6.43
C ILE A 96 3.21 -4.57 7.57
N ASP A 97 2.35 -5.40 8.15
CA ASP A 97 1.47 -4.96 9.23
C ASP A 97 2.26 -4.52 10.46
N SER A 98 3.30 -5.27 10.83
CA SER A 98 4.14 -4.91 11.97
C SER A 98 4.85 -3.58 11.75
N SER A 99 5.32 -3.35 10.53
CA SER A 99 5.98 -2.09 10.19
C SER A 99 5.03 -0.92 10.33
N ILE A 100 3.80 -1.06 9.85
CA ILE A 100 2.81 0.00 9.95
C ILE A 100 2.45 0.27 11.42
N GLN A 101 2.26 -0.80 12.20
CA GLN A 101 1.93 -0.64 13.61
C GLN A 101 3.03 0.10 14.35
N LEU A 102 4.28 -0.12 13.97
CA LEU A 102 5.40 0.49 14.65
C LEU A 102 5.65 1.93 14.18
N TYR A 103 5.62 2.16 12.87
CA TYR A 103 6.04 3.45 12.32
C TYR A 103 4.89 4.36 11.90
N GLN A 104 3.72 3.81 11.58
CA GLN A 104 2.56 4.60 11.16
C GLN A 104 1.31 4.14 11.91
N PRO A 105 1.33 4.22 13.25
CA PRO A 105 0.22 3.68 14.04
C PRO A 105 -1.11 4.38 13.78
N GLU A 106 -1.09 5.65 13.36
CA GLU A 106 -2.33 6.35 13.06
C GLU A 106 -3.00 5.79 11.82
N TYR A 107 -2.20 5.43 10.82
CA TYR A 107 -2.76 4.78 9.63
C TYR A 107 -3.34 3.42 10.02
N TRP A 108 -2.65 2.67 10.87
CA TRP A 108 -3.14 1.37 11.30
C TRP A 108 -4.49 1.49 12.00
N ALA A 109 -4.62 2.49 12.89
CA ALA A 109 -5.88 2.75 13.58
C ALA A 109 -6.99 3.12 12.61
N TYR A 110 -6.69 3.93 11.60
CA TYR A 110 -7.64 4.28 10.56
C TYR A 110 -8.12 3.03 9.82
N ARG A 111 -7.19 2.17 9.46
CA ARG A 111 -7.51 0.95 8.72
C ARG A 111 -8.38 0.02 9.56
N GLU A 112 -8.06 -0.13 10.84
CA GLU A 112 -8.86 -0.97 11.73
C GLU A 112 -10.27 -0.45 11.89
N ARG A 113 -10.43 0.87 12.02
CA ARG A 113 -11.77 1.46 12.09
C ARG A 113 -12.56 1.20 10.81
N LYS A 114 -11.89 1.33 9.68
CA LYS A 114 -12.52 1.10 8.38
C LYS A 114 -12.97 -0.36 8.25
N LEU A 115 -12.13 -1.29 8.65
CA LEU A 115 -12.48 -2.71 8.58
C LEU A 115 -13.64 -3.06 9.51
N ARG A 116 -13.66 -2.48 10.71
CA ARG A 116 -14.76 -2.70 11.64
C ARG A 116 -16.08 -2.15 11.08
N LEU A 117 -16.02 -1.00 10.45
CA LEU A 117 -17.20 -0.39 9.85
C LEU A 117 -17.72 -1.24 8.71
N LEU A 118 -16.84 -1.75 7.86
CA LEU A 118 -17.24 -2.61 6.76
C LEU A 118 -17.87 -3.91 7.29
N ALA A 119 -17.29 -4.50 8.32
CA ALA A 119 -17.83 -5.71 8.91
C ALA A 119 -19.21 -5.46 9.51
N ARG A 120 -19.40 -4.31 10.17
CA ARG A 120 -20.67 -3.94 10.74
C ARG A 120 -21.73 -3.76 9.64
N ASN A 121 -21.34 -3.16 8.54
CA ASN A 121 -22.27 -2.97 7.42
C ASN A 121 -22.67 -4.31 6.81
N GLN A 122 -21.75 -5.25 6.70
CA GLN A 122 -22.06 -6.58 6.19
C GLN A 122 -23.02 -7.31 7.12
N LEU A 123 -22.78 -7.23 8.43
CA LEU A 123 -23.68 -7.84 9.38
C LEU A 123 -25.06 -7.20 9.33
N SER A 124 -25.11 -5.90 9.17
CA SER A 124 -26.37 -5.19 9.05
C SER A 124 -27.16 -5.66 7.84
N LEU A 125 -26.48 -5.88 6.71
CA LEU A 125 -27.16 -6.38 5.51
C LEU A 125 -27.70 -7.78 5.73
N PHE A 126 -26.97 -8.66 6.39
CA PHE A 126 -27.47 -9.97 6.68
C PHE A 126 -28.66 -9.94 7.63
N HIS A 127 -28.63 -9.08 8.64
CA HIS A 127 -29.69 -9.02 9.61
C HIS A 127 -30.92 -8.28 9.10
N ARG A 128 -30.80 -7.59 7.99
CA ARG A 128 -31.92 -6.91 7.42
C ARG A 128 -32.69 -7.79 6.49
N GLU A 129 -32.83 -8.97 6.80
CA GLU A 129 -33.50 -9.81 6.04
C GLU A 129 -34.79 -9.44 5.76
N PRO A 130 -35.27 -9.74 4.78
CA PRO A 130 -36.54 -9.36 4.43
C PRO A 130 -37.45 -9.98 5.33
N GLU A 131 -38.14 -9.42 5.64
CA GLU A 131 -38.90 -9.83 6.38
C GLU A 131 -39.84 -10.14 5.85
N ARG A 132 -40.05 -10.33 5.42
CA ARG A 132 -40.80 -10.53 4.80
C ARG A 132 -41.82 -11.03 4.95
#